data_80e252319eee3a165528af47cb4ff8ef
#
_entry.id   80e252319eee3a165528af47cb4ff8ef
#
_cell.length_a   1.000
_cell.length_b   1.000
_cell.length_c   1.000
_cell.angle_alpha   90.00
_cell.angle_beta   90.00
_cell.angle_gamma   90.00
#
_symmetry.space_group_name_H-M   'P 1'
#
loop_
_entity.id
_entity.type
_entity.pdbx_description
1 polymer ?
#
loop_
_entity_poly.entity_id
_entity_poly.type
_entity_poly.pdbx_seq_one_letter_code
_entity_poly.pdbx_strand_id
1 'polypeptide(L)'
;MNAYLASVLENVKTKHGNEPEFVQTVEEVLSSLEPVIEKHPEYEKVDLLGRMVEPERMFTFRVVWCDDNGQWHTNRGWRCQFNGAIGPYKGGLRFQKNVYEGIIKFLGFEPVSYTHLRAHETTLHL
;
A
#
# COMPACT_ATOMS: atom_id res chain seq x y z
N MET A 1 -18.89 12.64 4.97
CA MET A 1 -18.23 11.71 4.04
C MET A 1 -19.28 10.97 3.24
N ASN A 2 -19.03 10.79 1.96
CA ASN A 2 -19.89 10.04 1.05
C ASN A 2 -20.10 8.60 1.58
N ALA A 3 -21.30 8.03 1.39
CA ALA A 3 -21.62 6.71 1.91
C ALA A 3 -20.73 5.61 1.33
N TYR A 4 -20.39 5.70 0.05
CA TYR A 4 -19.50 4.75 -0.60
C TYR A 4 -18.09 4.82 0.01
N LEU A 5 -17.55 6.02 0.17
CA LEU A 5 -16.23 6.22 0.81
C LEU A 5 -16.21 5.66 2.23
N ALA A 6 -17.26 5.94 2.99
CA ALA A 6 -17.37 5.42 4.35
C ALA A 6 -17.40 3.89 4.38
N SER A 7 -18.10 3.28 3.44
CA SER A 7 -18.16 1.83 3.29
C SER A 7 -16.79 1.23 2.98
N VAL A 8 -16.05 1.83 2.05
CA VAL A 8 -14.71 1.36 1.69
C VAL A 8 -13.76 1.48 2.89
N LEU A 9 -13.80 2.61 3.58
CA LEU A 9 -12.96 2.82 4.75
C LEU A 9 -13.27 1.82 5.86
N GLU A 10 -14.55 1.51 6.09
CA GLU A 10 -14.94 0.54 7.09
C GLU A 10 -14.42 -0.86 6.75
N ASN A 11 -14.47 -1.25 5.47
CA ASN A 11 -13.90 -2.51 5.02
C ASN A 11 -12.38 -2.57 5.25
N VAL A 12 -11.69 -1.48 4.99
CA VAL A 12 -10.25 -1.39 5.24
C VAL A 12 -9.95 -1.54 6.73
N LYS A 13 -10.70 -0.88 7.58
CA LYS A 13 -10.54 -1.00 9.04
C LYS A 13 -10.78 -2.43 9.52
N THR A 14 -11.72 -3.13 8.92
CA THR A 14 -12.03 -4.51 9.28
C THR A 14 -10.93 -5.46 8.84
N LYS A 15 -10.44 -5.32 7.62
CA LYS A 15 -9.42 -6.22 7.05
C LYS A 15 -8.01 -5.92 7.53
N HIS A 16 -7.71 -4.65 7.78
CA HIS A 16 -6.36 -4.18 8.06
C HIS A 16 -6.25 -3.44 9.40
N GLY A 17 -7.11 -3.78 10.35
CA GLY A 17 -7.20 -3.08 11.64
C GLY A 17 -5.92 -3.15 12.46
N ASN A 18 -5.06 -4.13 12.22
CA ASN A 18 -3.76 -4.28 12.90
C ASN A 18 -2.64 -3.47 12.25
N GLU A 19 -2.97 -2.66 11.26
CA GLU A 19 -2.01 -1.94 10.44
C GLU A 19 -2.35 -0.44 10.41
N PRO A 20 -2.17 0.27 11.54
CA PRO A 20 -2.64 1.64 11.68
C PRO A 20 -2.05 2.62 10.66
N GLU A 21 -0.80 2.43 10.25
CA GLU A 21 -0.15 3.30 9.27
C GLU A 21 -0.84 3.21 7.91
N PHE A 22 -1.19 1.99 7.50
CA PHE A 22 -1.91 1.78 6.25
C PHE A 22 -3.33 2.35 6.32
N VAL A 23 -4.05 2.07 7.39
CA VAL A 23 -5.43 2.55 7.57
C VAL A 23 -5.48 4.07 7.57
N GLN A 24 -4.56 4.72 8.26
CA GLN A 24 -4.51 6.18 8.31
C GLN A 24 -4.28 6.78 6.92
N THR A 25 -3.36 6.22 6.16
CA THR A 25 -3.06 6.71 4.81
C THR A 25 -4.23 6.52 3.87
N VAL A 26 -4.92 5.39 3.95
CA VAL A 26 -6.13 5.15 3.17
C VAL A 26 -7.19 6.19 3.52
N GLU A 27 -7.41 6.46 4.80
CA GLU A 27 -8.39 7.45 5.22
C GLU A 27 -8.08 8.84 4.65
N GLU A 28 -6.83 9.26 4.71
CA GLU A 28 -6.40 10.55 4.18
C GLU A 28 -6.62 10.65 2.66
N VAL A 29 -6.24 9.61 1.92
CA VAL A 29 -6.40 9.58 0.47
C VAL A 29 -7.87 9.55 0.09
N LEU A 30 -8.68 8.70 0.70
CA LEU A 30 -10.11 8.59 0.40
C LEU A 30 -10.82 9.91 0.68
N SER A 31 -10.51 10.57 1.79
CA SER A 31 -11.10 11.87 2.11
C SER A 31 -10.81 12.91 1.04
N SER A 32 -9.62 12.89 0.46
CA SER A 32 -9.24 13.82 -0.60
C SER A 32 -9.94 13.52 -1.93
N LEU A 33 -10.42 12.29 -2.13
CA LEU A 33 -11.09 11.87 -3.35
C LEU A 33 -12.60 12.06 -3.33
N GLU A 34 -13.18 12.49 -2.22
CA GLU A 34 -14.62 12.64 -2.09
C GLU A 34 -15.24 13.49 -3.21
N PRO A 35 -14.70 14.69 -3.56
CA PRO A 35 -15.27 15.48 -4.65
C PRO A 35 -15.24 14.76 -6.00
N VAL A 36 -14.22 13.95 -6.25
CA VAL A 36 -14.10 13.19 -7.50
C VAL A 36 -15.18 12.13 -7.58
N ILE A 37 -15.39 11.40 -6.49
CA ILE A 37 -16.39 10.32 -6.45
C ILE A 37 -17.81 10.87 -6.59
N GLU A 38 -18.07 12.03 -6.01
CA GLU A 38 -19.40 12.67 -6.15
C GLU A 38 -19.70 13.08 -7.59
N LYS A 39 -18.66 13.47 -8.34
CA LYS A 39 -18.80 13.85 -9.76
C LYS A 39 -18.86 12.64 -10.70
N HIS A 40 -18.41 11.48 -10.23
CA HIS A 40 -18.28 10.28 -11.08
C HIS A 40 -18.93 9.07 -10.41
N PRO A 41 -20.26 9.02 -10.33
CA PRO A 41 -20.96 7.87 -9.72
C PRO A 41 -20.69 6.54 -10.41
N GLU A 42 -20.22 6.55 -11.65
CA GLU A 42 -19.83 5.34 -12.36
C GLU A 42 -18.64 4.61 -11.70
N TYR A 43 -17.83 5.32 -10.95
CA TYR A 43 -16.71 4.72 -10.23
C TYR A 43 -17.16 3.81 -9.09
N GLU A 44 -18.27 4.16 -8.45
CA GLU A 44 -18.87 3.31 -7.42
C GLU A 44 -19.37 1.99 -8.01
N LYS A 45 -19.97 2.04 -9.20
CA LYS A 45 -20.52 0.86 -9.86
C LYS A 45 -19.49 -0.23 -10.13
N VAL A 46 -18.25 0.16 -10.37
CA VAL A 46 -17.15 -0.78 -10.63
C VAL A 46 -16.24 -0.96 -9.41
N ASP A 47 -16.64 -0.40 -8.29
CA ASP A 47 -15.90 -0.44 -7.03
C ASP A 47 -14.43 -0.01 -7.20
N LEU A 48 -14.24 1.14 -7.82
CA LEU A 48 -12.90 1.66 -8.08
C LEU A 48 -12.08 1.81 -6.81
N LEU A 49 -12.66 2.40 -5.76
CA LEU A 49 -11.93 2.62 -4.51
C LEU A 49 -11.62 1.33 -3.77
N GLY A 50 -12.54 0.36 -3.80
CA GLY A 50 -12.28 -0.96 -3.21
C GLY A 50 -11.09 -1.64 -3.85
N ARG A 51 -10.95 -1.50 -5.17
CA ARG A 51 -9.79 -2.04 -5.90
C ARG A 51 -8.51 -1.27 -5.61
N MET A 52 -8.60 0.04 -5.41
CA MET A 52 -7.43 0.87 -5.14
C MET A 52 -6.80 0.59 -3.78
N VAL A 53 -7.62 0.25 -2.80
CA VAL A 53 -7.13 0.06 -1.42
C VAL A 53 -6.74 -1.38 -1.10
N GLU A 54 -6.97 -2.31 -2.01
CA GLU A 54 -6.59 -3.71 -1.83
C GLU A 54 -5.37 -4.02 -2.68
N PRO A 55 -4.26 -4.47 -2.10
CA PRO A 55 -3.09 -4.84 -2.90
C PRO A 55 -3.41 -6.03 -3.79
N GLU A 56 -2.80 -6.09 -4.97
CA GLU A 56 -2.98 -7.22 -5.88
C GLU A 56 -2.36 -8.48 -5.31
N ARG A 57 -1.17 -8.37 -4.73
CA ARG A 57 -0.48 -9.49 -4.09
C ARG A 57 0.42 -9.00 -2.96
N MET A 58 0.54 -9.83 -1.95
CA MET A 58 1.47 -9.62 -0.85
C MET A 58 2.28 -10.91 -0.67
N PHE A 59 3.60 -10.79 -0.70
CA PHE A 59 4.50 -11.93 -0.47
C PHE A 59 5.17 -11.75 0.88
N THR A 60 5.19 -12.82 1.65
CA THR A 60 5.97 -12.92 2.88
C THR A 60 6.95 -14.06 2.70
N PHE A 61 8.23 -13.81 2.95
CA PHE A 61 9.26 -14.80 2.70
C PHE A 61 10.35 -14.76 3.76
N ARG A 62 11.05 -15.88 3.88
CA ARG A 62 12.17 -16.02 4.81
C ARG A 62 13.45 -15.56 4.13
N VAL A 63 14.24 -14.77 4.88
CA VAL A 63 15.56 -14.32 4.45
C VAL A 63 16.57 -14.87 5.46
N VAL A 64 17.49 -15.70 4.98
CA VAL A 64 18.56 -16.27 5.81
C VAL A 64 19.89 -15.68 5.36
N TRP A 65 20.64 -15.16 6.31
CA TRP A 65 21.92 -14.52 5.98
C TRP A 65 22.93 -14.66 7.12
N CYS A 66 24.20 -14.57 6.76
CA CYS A 66 25.32 -14.68 7.71
C CYS A 66 25.97 -13.31 7.83
N ASP A 67 26.18 -12.85 9.05
CA ASP A 67 26.82 -11.56 9.29
C ASP A 67 28.35 -11.66 9.21
N ASP A 68 29.02 -10.53 9.37
CA ASP A 68 30.49 -10.46 9.27
C ASP A 68 31.19 -11.20 10.41
N ASN A 69 30.48 -11.50 11.48
CA ASN A 69 30.99 -12.28 12.61
C ASN A 69 30.74 -13.77 12.48
N GLY A 70 30.19 -14.21 11.34
CA GLY A 70 29.89 -15.61 11.10
C GLY A 70 28.62 -16.10 11.77
N GLN A 71 27.80 -15.22 12.30
CA GLN A 71 26.52 -15.59 12.91
C GLN A 71 25.40 -15.59 11.87
N TRP A 72 24.55 -16.61 11.96
CA TRP A 72 23.42 -16.77 11.06
C TRP A 72 22.17 -16.12 11.65
N HIS A 73 21.42 -15.44 10.76
CA HIS A 73 20.20 -14.75 11.12
C HIS A 73 19.07 -15.19 10.19
N THR A 74 17.87 -15.22 10.73
CA THR A 74 16.66 -15.51 9.96
C THR A 74 15.70 -14.34 10.12
N ASN A 75 15.43 -13.67 9.02
CA ASN A 75 14.53 -12.53 9.01
C ASN A 75 13.33 -12.82 8.13
N ARG A 76 12.34 -11.95 8.21
CA ARG A 76 11.16 -12.01 7.37
C ARG A 76 11.17 -10.82 6.43
N GLY A 77 10.93 -11.10 5.15
CA GLY A 77 10.80 -10.07 4.13
C GLY A 77 9.39 -10.00 3.60
N TRP A 78 9.01 -8.84 3.09
CA TRP A 78 7.70 -8.62 2.46
C TRP A 78 7.89 -7.91 1.14
N ARG A 79 7.08 -8.33 0.15
CA ARG A 79 6.97 -7.63 -1.12
C ARG A 79 5.51 -7.38 -1.40
N CYS A 80 5.17 -6.13 -1.65
CA CYS A 80 3.81 -5.73 -1.98
C CYS A 80 3.72 -5.38 -3.47
N GLN A 81 2.83 -6.06 -4.18
CA GLN A 81 2.42 -5.70 -5.53
C GLN A 81 1.07 -5.03 -5.41
N PHE A 82 1.07 -3.71 -5.26
CA PHE A 82 -0.16 -3.01 -4.92
C PHE A 82 -1.06 -2.83 -6.14
N ASN A 83 -0.55 -2.19 -7.18
CA ASN A 83 -1.33 -1.94 -8.38
C ASN A 83 -0.41 -1.84 -9.60
N GLY A 84 -0.63 -2.70 -10.59
CA GLY A 84 0.15 -2.76 -11.83
C GLY A 84 -0.51 -2.06 -13.02
N ALA A 85 -1.59 -1.29 -12.81
CA ALA A 85 -2.38 -0.72 -13.90
C ALA A 85 -1.58 0.22 -14.81
N ILE A 86 -0.59 0.91 -14.28
CA ILE A 86 0.22 1.88 -15.03
C ILE A 86 1.64 1.40 -15.31
N GLY A 87 1.94 0.18 -14.99
CA GLY A 87 3.26 -0.38 -15.27
C GLY A 87 3.73 -1.35 -14.22
N PRO A 88 4.99 -1.77 -14.26
CA PRO A 88 5.53 -2.74 -13.31
C PRO A 88 5.52 -2.18 -11.89
N TYR A 89 5.40 -3.09 -10.92
CA TYR A 89 5.41 -2.72 -9.50
C TYR A 89 6.80 -2.23 -9.12
N LYS A 90 6.87 -1.01 -8.61
CA LYS A 90 8.14 -0.43 -8.16
C LYS A 90 7.89 0.58 -7.05
N GLY A 91 8.86 0.71 -6.18
CA GLY A 91 8.80 1.60 -5.04
C GLY A 91 10.09 1.50 -4.26
N GLY A 92 10.05 1.87 -2.99
CA GLY A 92 11.21 1.89 -2.15
C GLY A 92 11.52 0.55 -1.51
N LEU A 93 12.73 0.47 -0.99
CA LEU A 93 13.19 -0.61 -0.14
C LEU A 93 13.39 -0.05 1.26
N ARG A 94 12.96 -0.78 2.28
CA ARG A 94 13.11 -0.33 3.66
C ARG A 94 13.73 -1.42 4.52
N PHE A 95 14.84 -1.08 5.16
CA PHE A 95 15.52 -1.93 6.13
C PHE A 95 15.43 -1.28 7.51
N GLN A 96 14.50 -1.74 8.33
CA GLN A 96 14.31 -1.24 9.70
C GLN A 96 13.81 -2.37 10.58
N LYS A 97 14.14 -2.30 11.87
CA LYS A 97 13.74 -3.34 12.82
C LYS A 97 12.25 -3.48 13.00
N ASN A 98 11.53 -2.37 12.88
CA ASN A 98 10.08 -2.32 13.10
C ASN A 98 9.24 -2.40 11.82
N VAL A 99 9.85 -2.85 10.74
CA VAL A 99 9.10 -3.09 9.49
C VAL A 99 8.19 -4.29 9.68
N TYR A 100 6.95 -4.16 9.25
CA TYR A 100 5.98 -5.25 9.22
C TYR A 100 5.06 -5.05 8.01
N GLU A 101 4.15 -5.99 7.80
CA GLU A 101 3.30 -6.03 6.60
C GLU A 101 2.54 -4.72 6.35
N GLY A 102 2.02 -4.10 7.42
CA GLY A 102 1.29 -2.82 7.31
C GLY A 102 2.13 -1.67 6.79
N ILE A 103 3.40 -1.62 7.19
CA ILE A 103 4.33 -0.60 6.69
C ILE A 103 4.57 -0.79 5.19
N ILE A 104 4.72 -2.04 4.74
CA ILE A 104 4.94 -2.35 3.34
C ILE A 104 3.69 -2.01 2.51
N LYS A 105 2.50 -2.28 3.01
CA LYS A 105 1.25 -1.87 2.36
C LYS A 105 1.15 -0.35 2.26
N PHE A 106 1.49 0.36 3.33
CA PHE A 106 1.53 1.82 3.34
C PHE A 106 2.46 2.35 2.25
N LEU A 107 3.69 1.81 2.18
CA LEU A 107 4.66 2.21 1.17
C LEU A 107 4.23 1.85 -0.25
N GLY A 108 3.49 0.77 -0.42
CA GLY A 108 2.96 0.37 -1.72
C GLY A 108 1.77 1.23 -2.17
N PHE A 109 0.88 1.56 -1.25
CA PHE A 109 -0.29 2.37 -1.54
C PHE A 109 0.05 3.83 -1.85
N GLU A 110 1.00 4.41 -1.13
CA GLU A 110 1.40 5.81 -1.32
C GLU A 110 1.88 6.10 -2.75
N PRO A 111 2.79 5.31 -3.37
CA PRO A 111 3.18 5.54 -4.76
C PRO A 111 2.04 5.45 -5.75
N VAL A 112 1.08 4.56 -5.54
CA VAL A 112 -0.10 4.46 -6.40
C VAL A 112 -0.90 5.76 -6.38
N SER A 113 -1.06 6.35 -5.21
CA SER A 113 -1.83 7.58 -5.04
C SER A 113 -1.13 8.81 -5.62
N TYR A 114 0.18 8.81 -5.69
CA TYR A 114 0.99 9.94 -6.16
C TYR A 114 1.81 9.59 -7.40
N THR A 115 1.26 8.76 -8.26
CA THR A 115 1.98 8.20 -9.42
C THR A 115 2.72 9.24 -10.25
N HIS A 116 2.06 10.32 -10.63
CA HIS A 116 2.67 11.34 -11.48
C HIS A 116 3.81 12.07 -10.81
N LEU A 117 3.69 12.29 -9.52
CA LEU A 117 4.71 13.02 -8.76
C LEU A 117 5.92 12.16 -8.49
N ARG A 118 5.74 10.86 -8.33
CA ARG A 118 6.79 9.95 -7.93
C ARG A 118 7.44 9.18 -9.08
N ALA A 119 6.96 9.38 -10.30
CA ALA A 119 7.48 8.65 -11.46
C ALA A 119 8.99 8.83 -11.66
N HIS A 120 9.50 10.02 -11.36
CA HIS A 120 10.93 10.32 -11.48
C HIS A 120 11.75 9.88 -10.27
N GLU A 121 11.12 9.64 -9.15
CA GLU A 121 11.77 9.26 -7.91
C GLU A 121 11.99 7.75 -7.79
N THR A 122 11.18 6.97 -8.50
CA THR A 122 11.21 5.52 -8.37
C THR A 122 12.56 4.89 -8.72
N THR A 123 13.35 5.53 -9.56
CA THR A 123 14.70 5.06 -9.90
C THR A 123 15.68 5.16 -8.74
N LEU A 124 15.38 5.99 -7.75
CA LEU A 124 16.21 6.19 -6.57
C LEU A 124 15.92 5.19 -5.45
N HIS A 125 14.86 4.40 -5.59
CA HIS A 125 14.34 3.54 -4.52
C HIS A 125 14.44 2.06 -4.90
N LEU A 126 15.46 1.69 -5.57
CA LEU A 126 15.69 0.29 -5.92
C LEU A 126 16.13 -0.52 -4.72
#